data_9bd2d7744e86734f5a8f63d8c0e6fbaa
#
_entry.id   9bd2d7744e86734f5a8f63d8c0e6fbaa
#
_cell.length_a   1.000
_cell.length_b   1.000
_cell.length_c   1.000
_cell.angle_alpha   90.00
_cell.angle_beta   90.00
_cell.angle_gamma   90.00
#
_symmetry.space_group_name_H-M   'P 1'
#
loop_
_entity.id
_entity.type
_entity.pdbx_description
1 polymer ?
#
loop_
_entity_poly.entity_id
_entity_poly.type
_entity_poly.pdbx_seq_one_letter_code
_entity_poly.pdbx_strand_id
1 'polypeptide(L)' 'MAVNVSDFDHPAWLTAVGTVVGYLLILVVMTVALFVVPWLLFAAL' A
#
# COMPACT_ATOMS: atom_id res chain seq x y z
N MET A 1 24.68 -6.77 19.60
CA MET A 1 23.76 -5.70 19.28
C MET A 1 23.32 -5.79 17.84
N ALA A 2 22.06 -5.92 17.61
CA ALA A 2 21.55 -6.12 16.27
C ALA A 2 21.55 -4.85 15.45
N VAL A 3 21.36 -3.71 16.09
CA VAL A 3 21.24 -2.44 15.39
C VAL A 3 22.59 -1.74 15.35
N ASN A 4 23.00 -1.37 14.16
CA ASN A 4 24.18 -0.56 13.97
C ASN A 4 23.89 0.49 12.90
N VAL A 5 24.86 1.38 12.68
CA VAL A 5 24.64 2.52 11.80
C VAL A 5 24.35 2.10 10.37
N SER A 6 24.95 0.99 9.93
CA SER A 6 24.73 0.53 8.57
C SER A 6 23.30 0.08 8.32
N ASP A 7 22.58 -0.30 9.38
CA ASP A 7 21.17 -0.63 9.25
C ASP A 7 20.34 0.60 8.89
N PHE A 8 20.81 1.79 9.24
CA PHE A 8 20.13 3.02 8.89
C PHE A 8 20.49 3.51 7.49
N ASP A 9 21.63 3.08 6.96
CA ASP A 9 21.99 3.39 5.58
C ASP A 9 21.17 2.59 4.59
N HIS A 10 20.95 1.31 4.91
CA HIS A 10 20.07 0.44 4.16
C HIS A 10 19.04 -0.12 5.13
N PRO A 11 18.21 0.73 5.64
CA PRO A 11 17.42 0.34 6.79
C PRO A 11 16.29 -0.58 6.44
N ALA A 12 16.13 -1.61 7.24
CA ALA A 12 14.97 -2.48 7.15
C ALA A 12 13.69 -1.70 7.41
N TRP A 13 13.76 -0.63 8.18
CA TRP A 13 12.59 0.19 8.44
C TRP A 13 12.07 0.85 7.18
N LEU A 14 12.95 1.21 6.26
CA LEU A 14 12.52 1.82 5.00
C LEU A 14 11.75 0.80 4.16
N THR A 15 12.23 -0.43 4.13
CA THR A 15 11.52 -1.51 3.46
C THR A 15 10.16 -1.77 4.11
N ALA A 16 10.13 -1.77 5.45
CA ALA A 16 8.89 -1.98 6.18
C ALA A 16 7.90 -0.86 5.89
N VAL A 17 8.35 0.38 5.91
CA VAL A 17 7.49 1.52 5.61
C VAL A 17 6.97 1.43 4.18
N GLY A 18 7.85 1.11 3.24
CA GLY A 18 7.46 0.94 1.84
C GLY A 18 6.40 -0.15 1.67
N THR A 19 6.56 -1.26 2.36
CA THR A 19 5.61 -2.36 2.32
C THR A 19 4.25 -1.93 2.87
N VAL A 20 4.25 -1.24 4.00
CA VAL A 20 3.01 -0.76 4.61
C VAL A 20 2.31 0.25 3.70
N VAL A 21 3.07 1.19 3.17
CA VAL A 21 2.51 2.19 2.25
C VAL A 21 1.94 1.53 1.01
N GLY A 22 2.68 0.59 0.42
CA GLY A 22 2.20 -0.15 -0.75
C GLY A 22 0.95 -0.94 -0.46
N TYR A 23 0.89 -1.60 0.69
CA TYR A 23 -0.28 -2.34 1.12
C TYR A 23 -1.49 -1.43 1.27
N LEU A 24 -1.30 -0.29 1.91
CA LEU A 24 -2.38 0.68 2.07
C LEU A 24 -2.86 1.22 0.73
N LEU A 25 -1.95 1.49 -0.18
CA LEU A 25 -2.31 1.93 -1.52
C LEU A 25 -3.17 0.90 -2.23
N ILE A 26 -2.76 -0.36 -2.19
CA ILE A 26 -3.52 -1.44 -2.81
C ILE A 26 -4.89 -1.57 -2.17
N LEU A 27 -4.97 -1.46 -0.86
CA LEU A 27 -6.25 -1.52 -0.16
C LEU A 27 -7.18 -0.40 -0.61
N VAL A 28 -6.67 0.82 -0.70
CA VAL A 28 -7.46 1.95 -1.14
C VAL A 28 -7.94 1.76 -2.57
N VAL A 29 -7.04 1.37 -3.46
CA VAL A 29 -7.37 1.14 -4.86
C VAL A 29 -8.43 0.06 -4.99
N MET A 30 -8.26 -1.06 -4.28
CA MET A 30 -9.23 -2.15 -4.33
C MET A 30 -10.58 -1.74 -3.77
N THR A 31 -10.58 -0.98 -2.68
CA THR A 31 -11.82 -0.49 -2.09
C THR A 31 -12.55 0.42 -3.06
N VAL A 32 -11.83 1.35 -3.67
CA VAL A 32 -12.41 2.25 -4.66
C VAL A 32 -12.96 1.46 -5.85
N ALA A 33 -12.20 0.49 -6.33
CA ALA A 33 -12.63 -0.33 -7.46
C ALA A 33 -13.91 -1.09 -7.15
N LEU A 34 -14.03 -1.62 -5.94
CA LEU A 34 -15.23 -2.35 -5.54
C LEU A 34 -16.47 -1.46 -5.48
N PHE A 35 -16.30 -0.18 -5.30
CA PHE A 35 -17.40 0.76 -5.37
C PHE A 35 -17.64 1.27 -6.77
N VAL A 36 -16.57 1.61 -7.48
CA VAL A 36 -16.66 2.23 -8.78
C VAL A 36 -17.19 1.27 -9.84
N VAL A 37 -16.73 0.02 -9.81
CA VAL A 37 -17.12 -0.95 -10.83
C VAL A 37 -18.64 -1.19 -10.81
N PRO A 38 -19.26 -1.55 -9.68
CA PRO A 38 -20.72 -1.72 -9.66
C PRO A 38 -21.44 -0.41 -9.93
N TRP A 39 -20.91 0.71 -9.48
CA TRP A 39 -21.53 2.00 -9.76
C TRP A 39 -21.56 2.28 -11.25
N LEU A 40 -20.48 2.02 -11.95
CA LEU A 40 -20.43 2.20 -13.41
C LEU A 40 -21.37 1.25 -14.12
N LEU A 41 -21.46 0.01 -13.65
CA LEU A 41 -22.37 -0.95 -14.25
C LEU A 41 -23.81 -0.47 -14.16
N PHE A 42 -24.23 0.00 -13.01
CA PHE A 42 -25.59 0.51 -12.85
C PHE A 42 -25.80 1.80 -13.59
N ALA A 43 -24.81 2.64 -13.68
CA ALA A 43 -24.90 3.90 -14.44
C ALA A 43 -25.01 3.63 -15.94
N ALA A 44 -24.37 2.56 -16.40
CA ALA A 44 -24.41 2.19 -17.82
C ALA A 44 -25.72 1.50 -18.22
N LEU A 45 -26.36 0.88 -17.24
CA LEU A 45 -27.66 0.27 -17.50
C LEU A 45 -28.76 1.30 -17.48
#